data_7e8621b4a1c5ea7b63754797fa944a57
#
_entry.id   7e8621b4a1c5ea7b63754797fa944a57
#
_cell.length_a   1.000
_cell.length_b   1.000
_cell.length_c   1.000
_cell.angle_alpha   90.00
_cell.angle_beta   90.00
_cell.angle_gamma   90.00
#
_symmetry.space_group_name_H-M   'P 1'
#
loop_
_entity.id
_entity.type
_entity.pdbx_description
1 polymer ?
#
loop_
_entity_poly.entity_id
_entity_poly.type
_entity_poly.pdbx_seq_one_letter_code
_entity_poly.pdbx_strand_id
1 'polypeptide(L)'
;MKKILFVCHGNICRSPMAEFVMKDLVKKAGLVLQFRIESAATSREEIGNPVYPPARRKLAERGISCGGHAAQQLTNQDYDEYDLQLEIGCRALRSLHIQRMEV
;
A
#
# COMPACT_ATOMS: atom_id res chain seq x y z
N MET A 1 -15.17 10.84 -0.91
CA MET A 1 -14.36 9.62 -0.94
C MET A 1 -13.05 9.82 -0.18
N LYS A 2 -12.74 8.94 0.72
CA LYS A 2 -11.46 8.95 1.44
C LYS A 2 -10.40 8.18 0.66
N LYS A 3 -9.24 8.78 0.48
CA LYS A 3 -8.13 8.16 -0.25
C LYS A 3 -7.02 7.79 0.73
N ILE A 4 -6.71 6.50 0.81
CA ILE A 4 -5.72 5.96 1.75
C ILE A 4 -4.59 5.28 0.98
N LEU A 5 -3.35 5.64 1.33
CA LEU A 5 -2.16 5.06 0.73
C LEU A 5 -1.32 4.38 1.79
N PHE A 6 -1.08 3.07 1.63
CA PHE A 6 -0.15 2.33 2.47
C PHE A 6 1.23 2.33 1.84
N VAL A 7 2.25 2.62 2.63
CA VAL A 7 3.62 2.77 2.13
C VAL A 7 4.58 1.87 2.88
N CYS A 8 5.43 1.15 2.16
CA CYS A 8 6.54 0.42 2.74
C CYS A 8 7.76 0.53 1.82
N HIS A 9 8.86 -0.13 2.17
CA HIS A 9 10.09 -0.01 1.39
C HIS A 9 9.94 -0.52 -0.04
N GLY A 10 9.46 -1.75 -0.23
CA GLY A 10 9.43 -2.41 -1.53
C GLY A 10 8.08 -2.49 -2.23
N ASN A 11 6.98 -2.30 -1.50
CA ASN A 11 5.61 -2.45 -2.02
C ASN A 11 5.31 -3.86 -2.59
N ILE A 12 5.92 -4.88 -2.01
CA ILE A 12 5.63 -6.28 -2.40
C ILE A 12 5.14 -7.13 -1.24
N CYS A 13 5.29 -6.70 0.01
CA CYS A 13 4.92 -7.48 1.19
C CYS A 13 3.97 -6.73 2.10
N ARG A 14 4.48 -5.82 2.92
CA ARG A 14 3.70 -5.18 3.99
C ARG A 14 2.62 -4.23 3.47
N SER A 15 2.97 -3.31 2.60
CA SER A 15 1.99 -2.33 2.11
C SER A 15 0.92 -2.96 1.23
N PRO A 16 1.22 -3.91 0.32
CA PRO A 16 0.16 -4.57 -0.41
C PRO A 16 -0.71 -5.46 0.48
N MET A 17 -0.15 -6.12 1.50
CA MET A 17 -0.97 -6.86 2.45
C MET A 17 -1.96 -5.94 3.15
N ALA A 18 -1.51 -4.78 3.63
CA ALA A 18 -2.38 -3.81 4.27
C ALA A 18 -3.45 -3.30 3.30
N GLU A 19 -3.07 -3.02 2.07
CA GLU A 19 -3.99 -2.59 1.03
C GLU A 19 -5.11 -3.60 0.81
N PHE A 20 -4.76 -4.86 0.58
CA PHE A 20 -5.75 -5.88 0.24
C PHE A 20 -6.61 -6.29 1.44
N VAL A 21 -6.05 -6.31 2.64
CA VAL A 21 -6.82 -6.54 3.86
C VAL A 21 -7.84 -5.42 4.07
N MET A 22 -7.42 -4.17 3.91
CA MET A 22 -8.32 -3.03 4.07
C MET A 22 -9.42 -3.02 3.01
N LYS A 23 -9.08 -3.35 1.76
CA LYS A 23 -10.07 -3.47 0.69
C LYS A 23 -11.11 -4.53 1.03
N ASP A 24 -10.69 -5.66 1.58
CA ASP A 24 -11.59 -6.73 1.99
C ASP A 24 -12.53 -6.28 3.12
N LEU A 25 -11.99 -5.61 4.12
CA LEU A 25 -12.78 -5.07 5.23
C LEU A 25 -13.81 -4.04 4.76
N VAL A 26 -13.40 -3.14 3.89
CA VAL A 26 -14.27 -2.12 3.32
C VAL A 26 -15.40 -2.75 2.50
N LYS A 27 -15.08 -3.78 1.74
CA LYS A 27 -16.05 -4.53 0.95
C LYS A 27 -17.09 -5.20 1.86
N LYS A 28 -16.63 -5.87 2.92
CA LYS A 28 -17.52 -6.55 3.87
C LYS A 28 -18.42 -5.58 4.62
N ALA A 29 -17.94 -4.36 4.83
CA ALA A 29 -18.71 -3.31 5.50
C ALA A 29 -19.65 -2.56 4.55
N GLY A 30 -19.62 -2.86 3.25
CA GLY A 30 -20.45 -2.17 2.28
C GLY A 30 -20.01 -0.75 1.95
N LEU A 31 -18.72 -0.43 2.14
CA LEU A 31 -18.20 0.94 2.03
C LEU A 31 -17.27 1.14 0.83
N VAL A 32 -17.32 0.26 -0.16
CA VAL A 32 -16.41 0.28 -1.32
C VAL A 32 -16.38 1.64 -2.03
N LEU A 33 -17.54 2.28 -2.18
CA LEU A 33 -17.64 3.55 -2.89
C LEU A 33 -17.16 4.74 -2.08
N GLN A 34 -16.86 4.54 -0.79
CA GLN A 34 -16.44 5.63 0.10
C GLN A 34 -14.92 5.67 0.31
N PHE A 35 -14.19 4.66 -0.16
CA PHE A 35 -12.75 4.57 0.02
C PHE A 35 -12.02 4.21 -1.25
N ARG A 36 -10.90 4.90 -1.50
CA ARG A 36 -9.92 4.49 -2.49
C ARG A 36 -8.67 4.09 -1.74
N ILE A 37 -8.25 2.82 -1.89
CA ILE A 37 -7.16 2.25 -1.13
C ILE A 37 -6.09 1.75 -2.09
N GLU A 38 -4.85 2.24 -1.92
CA GLU A 38 -3.72 1.91 -2.75
C GLU A 38 -2.48 1.67 -1.88
N SER A 39 -1.39 1.25 -2.49
CA SER A 39 -0.11 1.10 -1.81
C SER A 39 1.03 1.49 -2.73
N ALA A 40 2.17 1.87 -2.14
CA ALA A 40 3.34 2.31 -2.89
C ALA A 40 4.62 2.03 -2.10
N ALA A 41 5.75 2.12 -2.78
CA ALA A 41 7.07 1.89 -2.23
C ALA A 41 7.86 3.19 -2.11
N THR A 42 8.72 3.28 -1.08
CA THR A 42 9.69 4.37 -1.00
C THR A 42 10.91 4.11 -1.89
N SER A 43 11.19 2.86 -2.24
CA SER A 43 12.33 2.50 -3.09
C SER A 43 11.89 2.07 -4.49
N ARG A 44 12.86 1.90 -5.37
CA ARG A 44 12.63 1.41 -6.73
C ARG A 44 13.01 -0.06 -6.92
N GLU A 45 13.45 -0.72 -5.85
CA GLU A 45 14.01 -2.06 -5.94
C GLU A 45 13.08 -3.10 -6.55
N GLU A 46 11.78 -2.98 -6.27
CA GLU A 46 10.78 -3.97 -6.64
C GLU A 46 9.72 -3.47 -7.61
N ILE A 47 9.94 -2.32 -8.24
CA ILE A 47 8.94 -1.75 -9.16
C ILE A 47 8.54 -2.76 -10.22
N GLY A 48 7.24 -2.93 -10.40
CA GLY A 48 6.67 -3.85 -11.37
C GLY A 48 6.48 -5.27 -10.85
N ASN A 49 7.03 -5.61 -9.68
CA ASN A 49 6.95 -6.97 -9.15
C ASN A 49 5.61 -7.23 -8.46
N PRO A 50 5.11 -8.49 -8.52
CA PRO A 50 3.88 -8.87 -7.84
C PRO A 50 4.10 -8.98 -6.33
N VAL A 51 3.02 -9.25 -5.60
CA VAL A 51 3.10 -9.50 -4.16
C VAL A 51 4.05 -10.64 -3.88
N TYR A 52 4.91 -10.46 -2.88
CA TYR A 52 5.86 -11.46 -2.43
C TYR A 52 5.14 -12.79 -2.12
N PRO A 53 5.64 -13.95 -2.64
CA PRO A 53 4.89 -15.21 -2.55
C PRO A 53 4.42 -15.61 -1.15
N PRO A 54 5.23 -15.51 -0.08
CA PRO A 54 4.73 -15.81 1.26
C PRO A 54 3.57 -14.92 1.71
N ALA A 55 3.63 -13.62 1.37
CA ALA A 55 2.54 -12.69 1.69
C ALA A 55 1.28 -13.03 0.91
N ARG A 56 1.44 -13.39 -0.37
CA ARG A 56 0.33 -13.82 -1.22
C ARG A 56 -0.35 -15.07 -0.65
N ARG A 57 0.44 -16.02 -0.16
CA ARG A 57 -0.11 -17.23 0.47
C ARG A 57 -0.91 -16.91 1.72
N LYS A 58 -0.42 -15.99 2.55
CA LYS A 58 -1.13 -15.57 3.76
C LYS A 58 -2.47 -14.92 3.44
N LEU A 59 -2.50 -14.06 2.43
CA LEU A 59 -3.75 -13.46 1.98
C LEU A 59 -4.71 -14.51 1.45
N ALA A 60 -4.21 -15.46 0.67
CA ALA A 60 -5.04 -16.55 0.13
C ALA A 60 -5.65 -17.42 1.21
N GLU A 61 -4.93 -17.67 2.31
CA GLU A 61 -5.45 -18.40 3.47
C GLU A 61 -6.70 -17.73 4.06
N ARG A 62 -6.82 -16.42 3.89
CA ARG A 62 -7.96 -15.63 4.36
C ARG A 62 -8.98 -15.36 3.26
N GLY A 63 -8.84 -16.01 2.10
CA GLY A 63 -9.73 -15.81 0.98
C GLY A 63 -9.55 -14.48 0.26
N ILE A 64 -8.39 -13.84 0.41
CA ILE A 64 -8.11 -12.53 -0.18
C ILE A 64 -7.19 -12.72 -1.40
N SER A 65 -7.68 -12.29 -2.56
CA SER A 65 -6.91 -12.31 -3.80
C SER A 65 -6.11 -11.01 -3.95
N CYS A 66 -4.87 -11.13 -4.38
CA CYS A 66 -4.02 -9.98 -4.67
C CYS A 66 -3.47 -10.02 -6.10
N GLY A 67 -4.16 -10.72 -6.98
CA GLY A 67 -3.77 -10.76 -8.39
C GLY A 67 -3.83 -9.39 -9.03
N GLY A 68 -2.93 -9.13 -9.95
CA GLY A 68 -2.87 -7.85 -10.65
C GLY A 68 -2.05 -6.77 -9.95
N HIS A 69 -1.58 -7.01 -8.72
CA HIS A 69 -0.71 -6.05 -8.05
C HIS A 69 0.67 -5.99 -8.70
N ALA A 70 1.17 -4.78 -8.92
CA ALA A 70 2.54 -4.53 -9.34
C ALA A 70 3.08 -3.40 -8.48
N ALA A 71 4.25 -3.61 -7.88
CA ALA A 71 4.85 -2.60 -7.01
C ALA A 71 5.05 -1.28 -7.75
N GLN A 72 4.66 -0.18 -7.11
CA GLN A 72 4.81 1.15 -7.68
C GLN A 72 5.48 2.08 -6.67
N GLN A 73 6.21 3.06 -7.17
CA GLN A 73 6.91 3.99 -6.32
C GLN A 73 6.03 5.14 -5.86
N LEU A 74 6.22 5.54 -4.60
CA LEU A 74 5.60 6.74 -4.05
C LEU A 74 6.11 7.97 -4.80
N THR A 75 5.20 8.88 -5.14
CA THR A 75 5.52 10.13 -5.83
C THR A 75 5.15 11.33 -4.95
N ASN A 76 5.69 12.51 -5.29
CA ASN A 76 5.32 13.75 -4.59
C ASN A 76 3.83 14.05 -4.76
N GLN A 77 3.28 13.71 -5.92
CA GLN A 77 1.86 13.90 -6.19
C GLN A 77 0.97 13.09 -5.23
N ASP A 78 1.46 11.92 -4.81
CA ASP A 78 0.71 11.08 -3.86
C ASP A 78 0.49 11.77 -2.52
N TYR A 79 1.42 12.62 -2.08
CA TYR A 79 1.25 13.37 -0.83
C TYR A 79 0.07 14.33 -0.90
N ASP A 80 -0.18 14.91 -2.07
CA ASP A 80 -1.28 15.84 -2.26
C ASP A 80 -2.59 15.13 -2.53
N GLU A 81 -2.53 13.97 -3.18
CA GLU A 81 -3.71 13.25 -3.63
C GLU A 81 -4.40 12.45 -2.52
N TYR A 82 -3.61 11.84 -1.61
CA TYR A 82 -4.16 10.93 -0.60
C TYR A 82 -4.43 11.65 0.71
N ASP A 83 -5.62 11.38 1.29
CA ASP A 83 -6.02 11.97 2.57
C ASP A 83 -5.21 11.42 3.72
N LEU A 84 -4.82 10.14 3.65
CA LEU A 84 -4.07 9.46 4.70
C LEU A 84 -2.99 8.61 4.08
N GLN A 85 -1.77 8.74 4.59
CA GLN A 85 -0.61 7.96 4.16
C GLN A 85 -0.06 7.23 5.38
N LEU A 86 -0.14 5.90 5.35
CA LEU A 86 0.25 5.05 6.47
C LEU A 86 1.55 4.32 6.14
N GLU A 87 2.59 4.63 6.88
CA GLU A 87 3.90 4.00 6.75
C GLU A 87 3.92 2.68 7.50
N ILE A 88 4.47 1.65 6.87
CA ILE A 88 4.59 0.33 7.46
C ILE A 88 6.06 -0.11 7.40
N GLY A 89 6.67 -0.25 8.57
CA GLY A 89 8.07 -0.61 8.70
C GLY A 89 8.96 0.59 8.90
N CYS A 90 10.04 0.39 9.65
CA CYS A 90 10.94 1.46 10.06
C CYS A 90 11.60 2.19 8.89
N ARG A 91 11.97 1.46 7.83
CA ARG A 91 12.64 2.06 6.67
C ARG A 91 11.70 2.95 5.89
N ALA A 92 10.46 2.52 5.70
CA ALA A 92 9.46 3.30 5.00
C ALA A 92 9.13 4.58 5.77
N LEU A 93 8.95 4.45 7.07
CA LEU A 93 8.67 5.60 7.94
C LEU A 93 9.77 6.64 7.86
N ARG A 94 11.03 6.19 7.91
CA ARG A 94 12.17 7.08 7.87
C ARG A 94 12.28 7.83 6.54
N SER A 95 12.13 7.09 5.44
CA SER A 95 12.19 7.68 4.09
C SER A 95 11.09 8.70 3.88
N LEU A 96 9.89 8.39 4.31
CA LEU A 96 8.73 9.26 4.16
C LEU A 96 8.89 10.52 4.99
N HIS A 97 9.41 10.39 6.21
CA HIS A 97 9.65 11.52 7.08
C HIS A 97 10.66 12.50 6.47
N ILE A 98 11.75 11.99 5.92
CA ILE A 98 12.76 12.81 5.26
C ILE A 98 12.16 13.58 4.09
N GLN A 99 11.38 12.91 3.24
CA GLN A 99 10.74 13.55 2.10
C GLN A 99 9.80 14.68 2.52
N ARG A 100 9.04 14.48 3.57
CA ARG A 100 8.13 15.51 4.09
C ARG A 100 8.87 16.72 4.63
N MET A 101 10.02 16.51 5.23
CA MET A 101 10.82 17.61 5.76
C MET A 101 11.42 18.47 4.65
N GLU A 102 11.63 17.91 3.47
CA GLU A 102 12.18 18.62 2.32
C GLU A 102 11.12 19.42 1.56
N VAL A 103 9.87 19.10 1.78
CA VAL A 103 8.75 19.80 1.16
C VAL A 103 8.30 20.98 1.99
#